data_b9be5aedde8b607c1f8bef03446aa47a
#
_entry.id   b9be5aedde8b607c1f8bef03446aa47a
#
_cell.length_a   1.000
_cell.length_b   1.000
_cell.length_c   1.000
_cell.angle_alpha   90.00
_cell.angle_beta   90.00
_cell.angle_gamma   90.00
#
_symmetry.space_group_name_H-M   'P 1'
#
loop_
_entity.id
_entity.type
_entity.pdbx_description
1 polymer ?
#
loop_
_entity_poly.entity_id
_entity_poly.type
_entity_poly.pdbx_seq_one_letter_code
_entity_poly.pdbx_strand_id
1 'polypeptide(L)'
;RLIGRRNDDPDLAKDKKNLPFNVIDGGNGDAWVEARGEKYSPSQISAFILGKMKETAESYLGEEVTQAVITVPAYFNDAQRQATKDAGKIAGLEVERIINEPTAAALAYGMDKQEAGIIAVYDLGGGTFDVSILEIGDGVFEVKSTNGDTFLGGEDFDNAIVEFLAESFKKKEGMDLKTDKLALQRLKEAAEKAK
;
A
#
# COMPACT_ATOMS: atom_id res chain seq x y z
N ARG A 1 4.67 -4.38 0.92
CA ARG A 1 6.12 -4.63 0.65
C ARG A 1 6.60 -5.98 1.23
N LEU A 2 6.17 -6.37 2.43
CA LEU A 2 6.63 -7.60 3.11
C LEU A 2 5.78 -8.83 2.85
N ILE A 3 4.50 -8.68 2.51
CA ILE A 3 3.54 -9.78 2.37
C ILE A 3 4.00 -10.81 1.34
N GLY A 4 3.96 -12.09 1.69
CA GLY A 4 4.37 -13.19 0.84
C GLY A 4 5.86 -13.24 0.49
N ARG A 5 6.73 -12.49 1.20
CA ARG A 5 8.17 -12.44 0.96
C ARG A 5 8.97 -13.14 2.05
N ARG A 6 10.09 -13.68 1.67
CA ARG A 6 11.06 -14.27 2.60
C ARG A 6 11.95 -13.18 3.21
N ASN A 7 12.44 -13.47 4.42
CA ASN A 7 13.31 -12.53 5.15
C ASN A 7 14.68 -12.31 4.47
N ASP A 8 15.16 -13.28 3.70
CA ASP A 8 16.40 -13.23 2.93
C ASP A 8 16.24 -12.71 1.49
N ASP A 9 15.03 -12.26 1.11
CA ASP A 9 14.75 -11.71 -0.21
C ASP A 9 15.63 -10.47 -0.47
N PRO A 10 16.43 -10.45 -1.54
CA PRO A 10 17.30 -9.32 -1.88
C PRO A 10 16.54 -7.98 -2.02
N ASP A 11 15.31 -8.01 -2.53
CA ASP A 11 14.48 -6.82 -2.71
C ASP A 11 14.11 -6.19 -1.36
N LEU A 12 14.01 -6.99 -0.28
CA LEU A 12 13.76 -6.46 1.07
C LEU A 12 14.95 -5.75 1.70
N ALA A 13 16.15 -5.90 1.17
CA ALA A 13 17.33 -5.26 1.74
C ALA A 13 17.23 -3.72 1.72
N LYS A 14 16.59 -3.16 0.68
CA LYS A 14 16.30 -1.73 0.56
C LYS A 14 15.17 -1.34 1.53
N ASP A 15 14.11 -2.14 1.60
CA ASP A 15 12.97 -1.91 2.48
C ASP A 15 13.39 -1.86 3.95
N LYS A 16 14.19 -2.85 4.40
CA LYS A 16 14.67 -2.94 5.78
C LYS A 16 15.43 -1.70 6.25
N LYS A 17 16.11 -0.99 5.34
CA LYS A 17 16.85 0.24 5.67
C LYS A 17 15.94 1.45 5.87
N ASN A 18 14.80 1.45 5.22
CA ASN A 18 13.90 2.62 5.15
C ASN A 18 12.66 2.47 6.06
N LEU A 19 12.40 1.26 6.58
CA LEU A 19 11.26 1.02 7.44
C LEU A 19 11.54 1.50 8.88
N PRO A 20 10.58 2.14 9.55
CA PRO A 20 10.73 2.63 10.92
C PRO A 20 10.57 1.53 11.99
N PHE A 21 10.45 0.26 11.58
CA PHE A 21 10.28 -0.91 12.45
C PHE A 21 11.20 -2.06 12.02
N ASN A 22 11.40 -3.03 12.93
CA ASN A 22 12.26 -4.17 12.70
C ASN A 22 11.56 -5.23 11.83
N VAL A 23 12.25 -5.67 10.79
CA VAL A 23 11.88 -6.85 10.01
C VAL A 23 12.74 -8.02 10.47
N ILE A 24 12.08 -9.09 10.91
CA ILE A 24 12.69 -10.27 11.53
C ILE A 24 12.33 -11.54 10.74
N ASP A 25 13.02 -12.64 11.03
CA ASP A 25 12.63 -13.96 10.56
C ASP A 25 11.48 -14.50 11.41
N GLY A 26 10.42 -14.99 10.74
CA GLY A 26 9.26 -15.59 11.39
C GLY A 26 9.49 -17.01 11.95
N GLY A 27 10.70 -17.52 11.82
CA GLY A 27 11.06 -18.89 12.23
C GLY A 27 10.89 -19.93 11.13
N ASN A 28 10.20 -19.59 10.04
CA ASN A 28 10.06 -20.40 8.82
C ASN A 28 10.78 -19.78 7.61
N GLY A 29 11.55 -18.72 7.84
CA GLY A 29 12.25 -17.96 6.81
C GLY A 29 11.43 -16.83 6.17
N ASP A 30 10.18 -16.62 6.54
CA ASP A 30 9.36 -15.51 6.04
C ASP A 30 9.71 -14.21 6.76
N ALA A 31 9.53 -13.09 6.05
CA ALA A 31 9.70 -11.75 6.62
C ALA A 31 8.53 -11.42 7.56
N TRP A 32 8.81 -11.26 8.84
CA TRP A 32 7.86 -10.84 9.87
C TRP A 32 8.26 -9.47 10.42
N VAL A 33 7.37 -8.82 11.14
CA VAL A 33 7.62 -7.55 11.82
C VAL A 33 7.57 -7.72 13.33
N GLU A 34 8.37 -6.91 14.03
CA GLU A 34 8.34 -6.81 15.48
C GLU A 34 7.78 -5.45 15.88
N ALA A 35 6.76 -5.45 16.72
CA ALA A 35 6.15 -4.24 17.26
C ALA A 35 5.78 -4.46 18.72
N ARG A 36 6.21 -3.55 19.60
CA ARG A 36 5.92 -3.58 21.05
C ARG A 36 6.29 -4.90 21.74
N GLY A 37 7.36 -5.56 21.28
CA GLY A 37 7.83 -6.84 21.81
C GLY A 37 7.08 -8.07 21.29
N GLU A 38 6.09 -7.87 20.43
CA GLU A 38 5.32 -8.95 19.80
C GLU A 38 5.72 -9.11 18.33
N LYS A 39 5.58 -10.33 17.82
CA LYS A 39 5.93 -10.67 16.43
C LYS A 39 4.66 -10.90 15.61
N TYR A 40 4.61 -10.28 14.45
CA TYR A 40 3.46 -10.37 13.55
C TYR A 40 3.90 -10.77 12.14
N SER A 41 3.16 -11.71 11.54
CA SER A 41 3.28 -11.94 10.10
C SER A 41 2.65 -10.76 9.32
N PRO A 42 3.09 -10.49 8.09
CA PRO A 42 2.45 -9.49 7.23
C PRO A 42 0.95 -9.76 7.01
N SER A 43 0.55 -11.04 6.93
CA SER A 43 -0.87 -11.42 6.81
C SER A 43 -1.67 -11.05 8.06
N GLN A 44 -1.10 -11.16 9.27
CA GLN A 44 -1.77 -10.70 10.50
C GLN A 44 -1.92 -9.18 10.52
N ILE A 45 -0.90 -8.42 10.12
CA ILE A 45 -0.99 -6.96 10.03
C ILE A 45 -2.05 -6.55 8.99
N SER A 46 -2.06 -7.20 7.82
CA SER A 46 -3.09 -6.96 6.81
C SER A 46 -4.49 -7.32 7.31
N ALA A 47 -4.61 -8.39 8.11
CA ALA A 47 -5.88 -8.77 8.72
C ALA A 47 -6.41 -7.72 9.70
N PHE A 48 -5.56 -7.03 10.46
CA PHE A 48 -6.00 -5.91 11.31
C PHE A 48 -6.60 -4.78 10.48
N ILE A 49 -5.98 -4.46 9.33
CA ILE A 49 -6.48 -3.44 8.41
C ILE A 49 -7.81 -3.88 7.79
N LEU A 50 -7.90 -5.12 7.30
CA LEU A 50 -9.12 -5.68 6.70
C LEU A 50 -10.25 -5.78 7.75
N GLY A 51 -9.94 -6.15 8.99
CA GLY A 51 -10.89 -6.13 10.10
C GLY A 51 -11.45 -4.73 10.36
N LYS A 52 -10.59 -3.70 10.29
CA LYS A 52 -11.04 -2.30 10.40
C LYS A 52 -11.91 -1.87 9.23
N MET A 53 -11.59 -2.31 8.01
CA MET A 53 -12.44 -2.06 6.84
C MET A 53 -13.80 -2.75 6.96
N LYS A 54 -13.82 -4.01 7.43
CA LYS A 54 -15.04 -4.75 7.73
C LYS A 54 -15.90 -3.99 8.73
N GLU A 55 -15.36 -3.62 9.88
CA GLU A 55 -16.06 -2.84 10.93
C GLU A 55 -16.64 -1.52 10.37
N THR A 56 -15.88 -0.83 9.54
CA THR A 56 -16.31 0.41 8.91
C THR A 56 -17.49 0.18 7.96
N ALA A 57 -17.42 -0.88 7.15
CA ALA A 57 -18.50 -1.25 6.22
C ALA A 57 -19.76 -1.66 6.99
N GLU A 58 -19.64 -2.48 8.03
CA GLU A 58 -20.75 -2.89 8.88
C GLU A 58 -21.42 -1.70 9.57
N SER A 59 -20.62 -0.76 10.07
CA SER A 59 -21.14 0.47 10.68
C SER A 59 -21.91 1.34 9.69
N TYR A 60 -21.47 1.38 8.43
CA TYR A 60 -22.15 2.15 7.38
C TYR A 60 -23.42 1.47 6.86
N LEU A 61 -23.38 0.15 6.64
CA LEU A 61 -24.47 -0.63 6.07
C LEU A 61 -25.53 -1.00 7.12
N GLY A 62 -25.16 -1.09 8.40
CA GLY A 62 -26.03 -1.52 9.49
C GLY A 62 -26.29 -3.04 9.51
N GLU A 63 -25.47 -3.81 8.80
CA GLU A 63 -25.56 -5.27 8.71
C GLU A 63 -24.19 -5.92 8.72
N GLU A 64 -24.11 -7.22 8.98
CA GLU A 64 -22.87 -7.99 9.00
C GLU A 64 -22.29 -8.13 7.60
N VAL A 65 -20.97 -7.89 7.45
CA VAL A 65 -20.23 -8.08 6.21
C VAL A 65 -19.40 -9.35 6.32
N THR A 66 -19.76 -10.36 5.54
CA THR A 66 -19.13 -11.69 5.59
C THR A 66 -18.25 -11.98 4.39
N GLN A 67 -18.47 -11.31 3.26
CA GLN A 67 -17.80 -11.57 1.99
C GLN A 67 -17.03 -10.34 1.49
N ALA A 68 -15.92 -10.57 0.78
CA ALA A 68 -15.14 -9.50 0.19
C ALA A 68 -14.45 -9.91 -1.12
N VAL A 69 -14.32 -8.94 -2.01
CA VAL A 69 -13.34 -8.97 -3.10
C VAL A 69 -12.18 -8.08 -2.66
N ILE A 70 -10.95 -8.62 -2.72
CA ILE A 70 -9.76 -7.88 -2.30
C ILE A 70 -8.87 -7.62 -3.51
N THR A 71 -8.37 -6.41 -3.63
CA THR A 71 -7.48 -6.02 -4.71
C THR A 71 -6.02 -6.12 -4.31
N VAL A 72 -5.16 -6.42 -5.28
CA VAL A 72 -3.72 -6.49 -5.13
C VAL A 72 -3.04 -5.85 -6.34
N PRO A 73 -1.80 -5.34 -6.19
CA PRO A 73 -1.01 -4.88 -7.33
C PRO A 73 -0.89 -5.95 -8.41
N ALA A 74 -0.89 -5.55 -9.68
CA ALA A 74 -0.85 -6.48 -10.81
C ALA A 74 0.43 -7.35 -10.83
N TYR A 75 1.53 -6.86 -10.26
CA TYR A 75 2.80 -7.59 -10.17
C TYR A 75 2.89 -8.58 -9.00
N PHE A 76 1.89 -8.67 -8.12
CA PHE A 76 1.89 -9.65 -7.03
C PHE A 76 1.94 -11.06 -7.59
N ASN A 77 2.87 -11.87 -7.06
CA ASN A 77 2.97 -13.28 -7.36
C ASN A 77 1.94 -14.12 -6.57
N ASP A 78 1.87 -15.41 -6.84
CA ASP A 78 0.89 -16.31 -6.23
C ASP A 78 1.04 -16.39 -4.70
N ALA A 79 2.27 -16.35 -4.16
CA ALA A 79 2.50 -16.37 -2.72
C ALA A 79 1.94 -15.10 -2.05
N GLN A 80 2.12 -13.93 -2.65
CA GLN A 80 1.60 -12.66 -2.18
C GLN A 80 0.06 -12.62 -2.25
N ARG A 81 -0.52 -13.13 -3.34
CA ARG A 81 -1.98 -13.25 -3.50
C ARG A 81 -2.59 -14.19 -2.47
N GLN A 82 -1.97 -15.35 -2.26
CA GLN A 82 -2.41 -16.29 -1.24
C GLN A 82 -2.32 -15.71 0.17
N ALA A 83 -1.21 -15.06 0.52
CA ALA A 83 -1.04 -14.40 1.81
C ALA A 83 -2.06 -13.28 2.05
N THR A 84 -2.46 -12.56 0.99
CA THR A 84 -3.53 -11.56 1.05
C THR A 84 -4.91 -12.22 1.26
N LYS A 85 -5.17 -13.33 0.58
CA LYS A 85 -6.39 -14.13 0.79
C LYS A 85 -6.49 -14.66 2.21
N ASP A 86 -5.37 -15.14 2.76
CA ASP A 86 -5.28 -15.63 4.13
C ASP A 86 -5.50 -14.50 5.15
N ALA A 87 -5.02 -13.29 4.88
CA ALA A 87 -5.31 -12.12 5.69
C ALA A 87 -6.81 -11.81 5.77
N GLY A 88 -7.53 -11.94 4.64
CA GLY A 88 -8.99 -11.80 4.62
C GLY A 88 -9.69 -12.82 5.51
N LYS A 89 -9.27 -14.09 5.44
CA LYS A 89 -9.80 -15.16 6.31
C LYS A 89 -9.52 -14.91 7.80
N ILE A 90 -8.31 -14.44 8.14
CA ILE A 90 -7.94 -14.08 9.51
C ILE A 90 -8.84 -12.94 10.02
N ALA A 91 -9.21 -12.00 9.14
CA ALA A 91 -10.13 -10.90 9.44
C ALA A 91 -11.62 -11.34 9.53
N GLY A 92 -11.93 -12.63 9.33
CA GLY A 92 -13.28 -13.16 9.35
C GLY A 92 -14.08 -12.87 8.09
N LEU A 93 -13.41 -12.75 6.95
CA LEU A 93 -14.04 -12.54 5.63
C LEU A 93 -13.88 -13.78 4.75
N GLU A 94 -14.95 -14.15 4.07
CA GLU A 94 -14.90 -15.05 2.92
C GLU A 94 -14.40 -14.25 1.71
N VAL A 95 -13.19 -14.58 1.24
CA VAL A 95 -12.58 -13.88 0.12
C VAL A 95 -13.02 -14.54 -1.18
N GLU A 96 -13.99 -13.92 -1.84
CA GLU A 96 -14.58 -14.40 -3.09
C GLU A 96 -13.56 -14.38 -4.25
N ARG A 97 -12.83 -13.27 -4.35
CA ARG A 97 -11.82 -13.09 -5.40
C ARG A 97 -10.67 -12.21 -4.93
N ILE A 98 -9.50 -12.48 -5.51
CA ILE A 98 -8.38 -11.55 -5.54
C ILE A 98 -8.30 -11.02 -6.98
N ILE A 99 -8.38 -9.71 -7.18
CA ILE A 99 -8.29 -9.08 -8.50
C ILE A 99 -7.17 -8.04 -8.53
N ASN A 100 -6.70 -7.70 -9.71
CA ASN A 100 -5.67 -6.69 -9.87
C ASN A 100 -6.22 -5.28 -9.64
N GLU A 101 -5.51 -4.43 -8.91
CA GLU A 101 -5.87 -3.04 -8.64
C GLU A 101 -6.17 -2.24 -9.92
N PRO A 102 -5.34 -2.29 -10.99
CA PRO A 102 -5.65 -1.58 -12.22
C PRO A 102 -6.91 -2.09 -12.91
N THR A 103 -7.23 -3.38 -12.81
CA THR A 103 -8.49 -3.95 -13.31
C THR A 103 -9.68 -3.40 -12.53
N ALA A 104 -9.58 -3.35 -11.20
CA ALA A 104 -10.63 -2.78 -10.36
C ALA A 104 -10.87 -1.30 -10.65
N ALA A 105 -9.78 -0.53 -10.84
CA ALA A 105 -9.86 0.89 -11.21
C ALA A 105 -10.55 1.08 -12.57
N ALA A 106 -10.19 0.29 -13.57
CA ALA A 106 -10.81 0.33 -14.88
C ALA A 106 -12.31 -0.03 -14.84
N LEU A 107 -12.69 -1.05 -14.07
CA LEU A 107 -14.08 -1.42 -13.82
C LEU A 107 -14.86 -0.30 -13.15
N ALA A 108 -14.31 0.29 -12.09
CA ALA A 108 -14.95 1.39 -11.37
C ALA A 108 -15.15 2.63 -12.25
N TYR A 109 -14.27 2.85 -13.23
CA TYR A 109 -14.40 3.92 -14.22
C TYR A 109 -15.40 3.61 -15.33
N GLY A 110 -15.94 2.38 -15.37
CA GLY A 110 -16.94 1.95 -16.37
C GLY A 110 -16.34 1.56 -17.72
N MET A 111 -15.08 1.15 -17.73
CA MET A 111 -14.39 0.74 -18.96
C MET A 111 -14.89 -0.59 -19.53
N ASP A 112 -15.58 -1.40 -18.72
CA ASP A 112 -16.25 -2.63 -19.14
C ASP A 112 -17.39 -2.40 -20.17
N LYS A 113 -17.89 -1.16 -20.24
CA LYS A 113 -18.96 -0.75 -21.15
C LYS A 113 -18.47 -0.06 -22.42
N GLN A 114 -17.16 0.05 -22.58
CA GLN A 114 -16.54 0.69 -23.72
C GLN A 114 -16.13 -0.34 -24.80
N GLU A 115 -15.87 0.17 -26.02
CA GLU A 115 -15.33 -0.66 -27.10
C GLU A 115 -13.95 -1.21 -26.73
N ALA A 116 -13.58 -2.35 -27.37
CA ALA A 116 -12.27 -2.96 -27.22
C ALA A 116 -11.13 -1.95 -27.46
N GLY A 117 -10.10 -2.01 -26.65
CA GLY A 117 -8.98 -1.07 -26.78
C GLY A 117 -7.90 -1.27 -25.73
N ILE A 118 -6.87 -0.45 -25.85
CA ILE A 118 -5.75 -0.41 -24.89
C ILE A 118 -5.87 0.82 -24.04
N ILE A 119 -5.77 0.65 -22.72
CA ILE A 119 -5.79 1.73 -21.74
C ILE A 119 -4.54 1.72 -20.86
N ALA A 120 -4.18 2.86 -20.32
CA ALA A 120 -3.20 2.99 -19.26
C ALA A 120 -3.92 3.36 -17.95
N VAL A 121 -3.63 2.63 -16.89
CA VAL A 121 -4.03 2.97 -15.53
C VAL A 121 -2.81 3.54 -14.81
N TYR A 122 -2.93 4.77 -14.33
CA TYR A 122 -1.90 5.50 -13.61
C TYR A 122 -2.37 5.67 -12.16
N ASP A 123 -1.72 4.97 -11.23
CA ASP A 123 -2.05 4.96 -9.82
C ASP A 123 -0.89 5.53 -9.00
N LEU A 124 -1.03 6.77 -8.52
CA LEU A 124 -0.09 7.42 -7.62
C LEU A 124 -0.72 7.54 -6.24
N GLY A 125 -0.42 6.58 -5.40
CA GLY A 125 -0.92 6.50 -4.03
C GLY A 125 -0.07 7.26 -3.01
N GLY A 126 -0.31 6.99 -1.73
CA GLY A 126 0.42 7.61 -0.63
C GLY A 126 1.87 7.16 -0.51
N GLY A 127 2.19 5.93 -0.88
CA GLY A 127 3.53 5.35 -0.72
C GLY A 127 4.04 4.55 -1.92
N THR A 128 3.21 4.33 -2.95
CA THR A 128 3.59 3.62 -4.18
C THR A 128 3.07 4.36 -5.41
N PHE A 129 3.78 4.20 -6.51
CA PHE A 129 3.36 4.59 -7.84
C PHE A 129 3.32 3.35 -8.72
N ASP A 130 2.17 3.10 -9.34
CA ASP A 130 1.95 1.98 -10.23
C ASP A 130 1.36 2.46 -11.56
N VAL A 131 1.89 1.95 -12.67
CA VAL A 131 1.36 2.17 -14.01
C VAL A 131 1.17 0.84 -14.70
N SER A 132 -0.01 0.61 -15.25
CA SER A 132 -0.35 -0.64 -15.93
C SER A 132 -1.00 -0.37 -17.27
N ILE A 133 -0.60 -1.15 -18.28
CA ILE A 133 -1.26 -1.16 -19.60
C ILE A 133 -2.19 -2.36 -19.63
N LEU A 134 -3.46 -2.12 -19.91
CA LEU A 134 -4.48 -3.13 -20.02
C LEU A 134 -5.05 -3.15 -21.43
N GLU A 135 -5.31 -4.34 -21.94
CA GLU A 135 -6.15 -4.55 -23.11
C GLU A 135 -7.56 -4.95 -22.65
N ILE A 136 -8.56 -4.31 -23.22
CA ILE A 136 -9.97 -4.57 -22.95
C ILE A 136 -10.58 -5.14 -24.21
N GLY A 137 -11.25 -6.28 -24.09
CA GLY A 137 -11.98 -6.91 -25.18
C GLY A 137 -13.03 -7.86 -24.65
N ASP A 138 -14.26 -7.80 -25.17
CA ASP A 138 -15.37 -8.68 -24.81
C ASP A 138 -15.64 -8.79 -23.30
N GLY A 139 -15.45 -7.68 -22.56
CA GLY A 139 -15.62 -7.64 -21.11
C GLY A 139 -14.45 -8.26 -20.31
N VAL A 140 -13.38 -8.65 -20.98
CA VAL A 140 -12.17 -9.20 -20.37
C VAL A 140 -11.10 -8.11 -20.27
N PHE A 141 -10.43 -8.05 -19.12
CA PHE A 141 -9.29 -7.14 -18.87
C PHE A 141 -8.02 -7.96 -18.77
N GLU A 142 -7.10 -7.74 -19.68
CA GLU A 142 -5.79 -8.39 -19.69
C GLU A 142 -4.70 -7.36 -19.36
N VAL A 143 -3.91 -7.61 -18.32
CA VAL A 143 -2.74 -6.77 -18.00
C VAL A 143 -1.60 -7.15 -18.94
N LYS A 144 -1.25 -6.25 -19.86
CA LYS A 144 -0.17 -6.45 -20.85
C LYS A 144 1.20 -6.14 -20.25
N SER A 145 1.29 -5.10 -19.44
CA SER A 145 2.52 -4.72 -18.73
C SER A 145 2.20 -3.92 -17.48
N THR A 146 3.08 -3.98 -16.51
CA THR A 146 3.03 -3.16 -15.30
C THR A 146 4.44 -2.72 -14.93
N ASN A 147 4.57 -1.51 -14.39
CA ASN A 147 5.80 -0.94 -13.85
C ASN A 147 5.43 0.08 -12.77
N GLY A 148 6.41 0.61 -12.07
CA GLY A 148 6.18 1.62 -11.05
C GLY A 148 7.36 1.79 -10.11
N ASP A 149 7.12 2.49 -9.01
CA ASP A 149 8.09 2.65 -7.92
C ASP A 149 7.38 2.39 -6.58
N THR A 150 7.80 1.36 -5.87
CA THR A 150 7.24 0.96 -4.58
C THR A 150 7.64 1.91 -3.43
N PHE A 151 8.47 2.93 -3.72
CA PHE A 151 8.93 3.95 -2.78
C PHE A 151 8.64 5.37 -3.26
N LEU A 152 7.68 5.56 -4.15
CA LEU A 152 7.25 6.87 -4.63
C LEU A 152 5.76 7.05 -4.37
N GLY A 153 5.42 8.06 -3.59
CA GLY A 153 4.04 8.39 -3.29
C GLY A 153 3.89 9.75 -2.65
N GLY A 154 2.70 10.08 -2.20
CA GLY A 154 2.38 11.35 -1.58
C GLY A 154 3.26 11.71 -0.38
N GLU A 155 3.72 10.71 0.38
CA GLU A 155 4.64 10.89 1.50
C GLU A 155 6.00 11.47 1.06
N ASP A 156 6.49 11.10 -0.12
CA ASP A 156 7.76 11.61 -0.65
C ASP A 156 7.63 13.08 -1.03
N PHE A 157 6.50 13.49 -1.57
CA PHE A 157 6.20 14.90 -1.82
C PHE A 157 6.10 15.69 -0.51
N ASP A 158 5.45 15.15 0.51
CA ASP A 158 5.39 15.77 1.83
C ASP A 158 6.78 15.97 2.41
N ASN A 159 7.63 14.94 2.35
CA ASN A 159 9.00 15.00 2.83
C ASN A 159 9.83 16.04 2.06
N ALA A 160 9.67 16.15 0.75
CA ALA A 160 10.35 17.18 -0.05
C ALA A 160 9.95 18.60 0.39
N ILE A 161 8.67 18.83 0.68
CA ILE A 161 8.18 20.11 1.19
C ILE A 161 8.73 20.37 2.60
N VAL A 162 8.74 19.38 3.48
CA VAL A 162 9.32 19.47 4.84
C VAL A 162 10.79 19.87 4.77
N GLU A 163 11.57 19.22 3.91
CA GLU A 163 12.99 19.55 3.73
C GLU A 163 13.17 20.99 3.23
N PHE A 164 12.42 21.40 2.23
CA PHE A 164 12.45 22.78 1.71
C PHE A 164 12.12 23.81 2.79
N LEU A 165 11.07 23.59 3.57
CA LEU A 165 10.66 24.50 4.64
C LEU A 165 11.70 24.56 5.77
N ALA A 166 12.20 23.39 6.20
CA ALA A 166 13.21 23.31 7.27
C ALA A 166 14.52 24.00 6.86
N GLU A 167 15.00 23.79 5.64
CA GLU A 167 16.20 24.46 5.13
C GLU A 167 16.00 25.98 4.98
N SER A 168 14.84 26.39 4.47
CA SER A 168 14.53 27.82 4.31
C SER A 168 14.50 28.53 5.68
N PHE A 169 13.88 27.91 6.68
CA PHE A 169 13.85 28.43 8.04
C PHE A 169 15.23 28.47 8.67
N LYS A 170 16.02 27.39 8.51
CA LYS A 170 17.40 27.32 9.02
C LYS A 170 18.29 28.43 8.45
N LYS A 171 18.16 28.71 7.13
CA LYS A 171 18.90 29.80 6.48
C LYS A 171 18.51 31.18 7.03
N LYS A 172 17.25 31.38 7.38
CA LYS A 172 16.71 32.68 7.83
C LYS A 172 16.93 32.90 9.32
N GLU A 173 16.65 31.91 10.15
CA GLU A 173 16.60 32.03 11.62
C GLU A 173 17.76 31.32 12.34
N GLY A 174 18.61 30.56 11.61
CA GLY A 174 19.76 29.84 12.16
C GLY A 174 19.41 28.59 12.99
N MET A 175 18.13 28.21 13.06
CA MET A 175 17.66 27.06 13.84
C MET A 175 17.22 25.91 12.93
N ASP A 176 17.56 24.68 13.33
CA ASP A 176 17.16 23.46 12.63
C ASP A 176 15.91 22.86 13.29
N LEU A 177 14.75 23.04 12.63
CA LEU A 177 13.47 22.54 13.12
C LEU A 177 13.36 21.01 13.13
N LYS A 178 14.22 20.30 12.39
CA LYS A 178 14.20 18.83 12.33
C LYS A 178 14.69 18.16 13.62
N THR A 179 15.39 18.91 14.47
CA THR A 179 15.87 18.40 15.77
C THR A 179 14.79 18.42 16.85
N ASP A 180 13.72 19.17 16.65
CA ASP A 180 12.57 19.23 17.56
C ASP A 180 11.41 18.40 17.01
N LYS A 181 11.00 17.37 17.76
CA LYS A 181 9.94 16.43 17.32
C LYS A 181 8.60 17.11 17.10
N LEU A 182 8.25 18.12 17.90
CA LEU A 182 6.98 18.84 17.78
C LEU A 182 7.01 19.76 16.57
N ALA A 183 8.11 20.48 16.35
CA ALA A 183 8.29 21.30 15.16
C ALA A 183 8.27 20.47 13.88
N LEU A 184 8.94 19.31 13.88
CA LEU A 184 8.92 18.39 12.74
C LEU A 184 7.51 17.86 12.45
N GLN A 185 6.73 17.53 13.49
CA GLN A 185 5.35 17.09 13.31
C GLN A 185 4.49 18.19 12.68
N ARG A 186 4.61 19.42 13.14
CA ARG A 186 3.90 20.57 12.57
C ARG A 186 4.30 20.86 11.11
N LEU A 187 5.59 20.71 10.79
CA LEU A 187 6.06 20.82 9.41
C LEU A 187 5.43 19.76 8.51
N LYS A 188 5.33 18.50 8.98
CA LYS A 188 4.67 17.41 8.24
C LYS A 188 3.19 17.71 7.98
N GLU A 189 2.46 18.13 9.01
CA GLU A 189 1.05 18.50 8.88
C GLU A 189 0.85 19.69 7.92
N ALA A 190 1.75 20.67 7.94
CA ALA A 190 1.69 21.81 7.03
C ALA A 190 2.03 21.40 5.59
N ALA A 191 3.00 20.50 5.40
CA ALA A 191 3.38 19.97 4.09
C ALA A 191 2.24 19.17 3.46
N GLU A 192 1.61 18.27 4.22
CA GLU A 192 0.46 17.49 3.77
C GLU A 192 -0.72 18.38 3.33
N LYS A 193 -1.00 19.46 4.09
CA LYS A 193 -2.04 20.42 3.73
C LYS A 193 -1.71 21.27 2.49
N ALA A 194 -0.43 21.50 2.23
CA ALA A 194 0.02 22.33 1.11
C ALA A 194 0.07 21.55 -0.21
N LYS A 195 0.27 20.23 -0.14
CA LYS A 195 0.23 19.31 -1.27
C LYS A 195 -1.20 19.19 -1.81
#